data_04275a428d9f03da28ebd81d3417f949
#
_entry.id   04275a428d9f03da28ebd81d3417f949
#
_cell.length_a   1.000
_cell.length_b   1.000
_cell.length_c   1.000
_cell.angle_alpha   90.00
_cell.angle_beta   90.00
_cell.angle_gamma   90.00
#
_symmetry.space_group_name_H-M   'P 1'
#
loop_
_entity.id
_entity.type
_entity.pdbx_description
1 polymer ?
#
loop_
_entity_poly.entity_id
_entity_poly.type
_entity_poly.pdbx_seq_one_letter_code
_entity_poly.pdbx_strand_id
1 'polypeptide(L)'
;MEDIVKQEKIILTVIMIVEDLVQDWELNLDEAISQETFLVNDLNFSSVDIIQLCVALEQNYERKLEFHELLMEDGKYVGDLSIQQISIFLESKLKNQ
;
A
#
# COMPACT_ATOMS: atom_id res chain seq x y z
N MET A 1 -14.30 0.84 18.03
CA MET A 1 -13.01 1.25 18.61
C MET A 1 -11.87 0.38 18.17
N GLU A 2 -12.05 -0.95 18.23
CA GLU A 2 -11.01 -1.86 17.76
C GLU A 2 -10.73 -1.68 16.28
N ASP A 3 -11.77 -1.40 15.49
CA ASP A 3 -11.60 -1.22 14.05
C ASP A 3 -10.72 -0.01 13.72
N ILE A 4 -10.86 1.08 14.48
CA ILE A 4 -10.06 2.28 14.25
C ILE A 4 -8.59 2.01 14.56
N VAL A 5 -8.32 1.35 15.68
CA VAL A 5 -6.95 0.99 16.07
C VAL A 5 -6.34 0.06 15.04
N LYS A 6 -7.15 -0.89 14.55
CA LYS A 6 -6.68 -1.84 13.56
C LYS A 6 -6.32 -1.14 12.25
N GLN A 7 -7.14 -0.19 11.81
CA GLN A 7 -6.87 0.54 10.58
C GLN A 7 -5.61 1.38 10.72
N GLU A 8 -5.43 2.06 11.84
CA GLU A 8 -4.22 2.84 12.07
C GLU A 8 -2.98 1.96 12.03
N LYS A 9 -3.06 0.78 12.61
CA LYS A 9 -1.94 -0.15 12.63
C LYS A 9 -1.61 -0.63 11.22
N ILE A 10 -2.62 -0.89 10.41
CA ILE A 10 -2.41 -1.30 9.02
C ILE A 10 -1.74 -0.17 8.24
N ILE A 11 -2.22 1.07 8.41
CA ILE A 11 -1.63 2.22 7.75
C ILE A 11 -0.15 2.34 8.10
N LEU A 12 0.19 2.22 9.39
CA LEU A 12 1.58 2.30 9.81
C LEU A 12 2.42 1.17 9.22
N THR A 13 1.86 -0.02 9.14
CA THR A 13 2.57 -1.16 8.52
C THR A 13 2.86 -0.88 7.06
N VAL A 14 1.86 -0.38 6.31
CA VAL A 14 2.05 -0.06 4.90
C VAL A 14 3.12 1.01 4.74
N ILE A 15 3.05 2.07 5.57
CA ILE A 15 4.03 3.15 5.51
C ILE A 15 5.44 2.61 5.78
N MET A 16 5.60 1.77 6.79
CA MET A 16 6.91 1.20 7.11
C MET A 16 7.48 0.38 5.95
N ILE A 17 6.63 -0.41 5.32
CA ILE A 17 7.09 -1.24 4.20
C ILE A 17 7.44 -0.37 3.01
N VAL A 18 6.65 0.67 2.72
CA VAL A 18 6.96 1.60 1.64
C VAL A 18 8.27 2.33 1.92
N GLU A 19 8.46 2.81 3.15
CA GLU A 19 9.71 3.48 3.52
C GLU A 19 10.91 2.57 3.32
N ASP A 20 10.75 1.29 3.66
CA ASP A 20 11.82 0.33 3.47
C ASP A 20 12.15 0.12 1.98
N LEU A 21 11.12 0.08 1.14
CA LEU A 21 11.32 -0.09 -0.30
C LEU A 21 12.04 1.10 -0.92
N VAL A 22 11.79 2.31 -0.44
CA VAL A 22 12.33 3.52 -1.07
C VAL A 22 13.54 4.08 -0.32
N GLN A 23 14.05 3.37 0.68
CA GLN A 23 15.11 3.91 1.53
C GLN A 23 16.36 4.31 0.77
N ASP A 24 16.64 3.64 -0.35
CA ASP A 24 17.81 3.94 -1.16
C ASP A 24 17.50 4.86 -2.33
N TRP A 25 16.26 5.32 -2.43
CA TRP A 25 15.85 6.22 -3.51
C TRP A 25 16.16 7.66 -3.12
N GLU A 26 16.53 8.46 -4.09
CA GLU A 26 16.76 9.88 -3.86
C GLU A 26 15.45 10.62 -4.08
N LEU A 27 14.58 10.59 -3.09
CA LEU A 27 13.29 11.27 -3.17
C LEU A 27 13.36 12.62 -2.48
N ASN A 28 12.87 13.64 -3.16
CA ASN A 28 12.70 14.97 -2.58
C ASN A 28 11.24 15.14 -2.20
N LEU A 29 10.90 14.64 -1.02
CA LEU A 29 9.53 14.75 -0.52
C LEU A 29 9.42 15.98 0.36
N ASP A 30 8.44 16.82 0.08
CA ASP A 30 8.17 17.97 0.92
C ASP A 30 7.62 17.55 2.28
N GLU A 31 6.93 16.42 2.30
CA GLU A 31 6.31 15.90 3.51
C GLU A 31 6.64 14.43 3.67
N ALA A 32 6.60 13.97 4.91
CA ALA A 32 6.80 12.56 5.21
C ALA A 32 5.70 11.72 4.55
N ILE A 33 6.02 10.46 4.29
CA ILE A 33 5.05 9.52 3.73
C ILE A 33 3.91 9.35 4.74
N SER A 34 2.67 9.47 4.26
CA SER A 34 1.48 9.37 5.09
C SER A 34 0.41 8.59 4.36
N GLN A 35 -0.76 8.45 5.00
CA GLN A 35 -1.86 7.76 4.35
C GLN A 35 -2.33 8.47 3.08
N GLU A 36 -2.04 9.76 2.95
CA GLU A 36 -2.45 10.55 1.79
C GLU A 36 -1.44 10.50 0.65
N THR A 37 -0.31 9.86 0.86
CA THR A 37 0.73 9.74 -0.15
C THR A 37 0.28 8.80 -1.27
N PHE A 38 0.49 9.22 -2.52
CA PHE A 38 0.20 8.40 -3.70
C PHE A 38 1.46 7.73 -4.20
N LEU A 39 1.34 6.47 -4.60
CA LEU A 39 2.49 5.69 -5.02
C LEU A 39 3.14 6.23 -6.29
N VAL A 40 2.33 6.56 -7.29
CA VAL A 40 2.87 7.04 -8.55
C VAL A 40 3.12 8.54 -8.51
N ASN A 41 2.09 9.31 -8.15
CA ASN A 41 2.19 10.77 -8.20
C ASN A 41 3.25 11.32 -7.24
N ASP A 42 3.32 10.76 -6.03
CA ASP A 42 4.23 11.28 -5.01
C ASP A 42 5.55 10.55 -4.94
N LEU A 43 5.53 9.22 -5.13
CA LEU A 43 6.72 8.40 -4.96
C LEU A 43 7.32 7.91 -6.27
N ASN A 44 6.64 8.18 -7.37
CA ASN A 44 7.13 7.83 -8.71
C ASN A 44 7.34 6.32 -8.89
N PHE A 45 6.46 5.53 -8.30
CA PHE A 45 6.52 4.07 -8.45
C PHE A 45 6.22 3.67 -9.89
N SER A 46 6.97 2.66 -10.37
CA SER A 46 6.61 1.97 -11.61
C SER A 46 5.66 0.82 -11.27
N SER A 47 5.12 0.14 -12.30
CA SER A 47 4.28 -1.03 -12.05
C SER A 47 5.04 -2.14 -11.35
N VAL A 48 6.33 -2.30 -11.64
CA VAL A 48 7.16 -3.30 -10.96
C VAL A 48 7.26 -2.95 -9.47
N ASP A 49 7.43 -1.68 -9.15
CA ASP A 49 7.53 -1.25 -7.75
C ASP A 49 6.24 -1.54 -7.00
N ILE A 50 5.10 -1.33 -7.65
CA ILE A 50 3.80 -1.62 -7.04
C ILE A 50 3.67 -3.11 -6.77
N ILE A 51 4.10 -3.94 -7.71
CA ILE A 51 4.07 -5.39 -7.53
C ILE A 51 4.97 -5.81 -6.37
N GLN A 52 6.16 -5.20 -6.28
CA GLN A 52 7.06 -5.49 -5.17
C GLN A 52 6.45 -5.13 -3.82
N LEU A 53 5.74 -4.02 -3.77
CA LEU A 53 5.03 -3.63 -2.55
C LEU A 53 3.96 -4.68 -2.20
N CYS A 54 3.21 -5.14 -3.18
CA CYS A 54 2.17 -6.14 -2.93
C CYS A 54 2.78 -7.43 -2.39
N VAL A 55 3.90 -7.87 -2.97
CA VAL A 55 4.58 -9.08 -2.49
C VAL A 55 5.07 -8.89 -1.07
N ALA A 56 5.65 -7.73 -0.77
CA ALA A 56 6.14 -7.44 0.58
C ALA A 56 5.01 -7.46 1.61
N LEU A 57 3.85 -6.93 1.23
CA LEU A 57 2.69 -6.94 2.13
C LEU A 57 2.18 -8.36 2.36
N GLU A 58 2.13 -9.17 1.31
CA GLU A 58 1.71 -10.57 1.48
C GLU A 58 2.67 -11.33 2.37
N GLN A 59 3.97 -11.07 2.25
CA GLN A 59 4.95 -11.69 3.11
C GLN A 59 4.79 -11.23 4.57
N ASN A 60 4.51 -9.96 4.77
CA ASN A 60 4.32 -9.43 6.10
C ASN A 60 3.13 -10.06 6.82
N TYR A 61 2.04 -10.26 6.08
CA TYR A 61 0.82 -10.83 6.66
C TYR A 61 0.76 -12.35 6.50
N GLU A 62 1.73 -12.93 5.81
CA GLU A 62 1.86 -14.39 5.61
C GLU A 62 0.62 -15.00 4.98
N ARG A 63 0.08 -14.31 3.96
CA ARG A 63 -1.09 -14.81 3.26
C ARG A 63 -1.23 -14.12 1.91
N LYS A 64 -1.97 -14.76 1.01
CA LYS A 64 -2.30 -14.17 -0.26
C LYS A 64 -3.47 -13.21 -0.09
N LEU A 65 -3.36 -12.03 -0.69
CA LEU A 65 -4.31 -10.96 -0.46
C LEU A 65 -5.09 -10.57 -1.72
N GLU A 66 -4.78 -11.21 -2.85
CA GLU A 66 -5.51 -10.99 -4.10
C GLU A 66 -5.50 -9.52 -4.53
N PHE A 67 -4.31 -8.93 -4.55
CA PHE A 67 -4.16 -7.52 -4.89
C PHE A 67 -4.68 -7.17 -6.29
N HIS A 68 -4.85 -8.16 -7.16
CA HIS A 68 -5.42 -7.88 -8.48
C HIS A 68 -6.79 -7.21 -8.37
N GLU A 69 -7.53 -7.47 -7.30
CA GLU A 69 -8.83 -6.84 -7.07
C GLU A 69 -8.68 -5.34 -6.81
N LEU A 70 -7.57 -4.94 -6.21
CA LEU A 70 -7.30 -3.52 -5.95
C LEU A 70 -6.67 -2.85 -7.16
N LEU A 71 -5.79 -3.57 -7.88
CA LEU A 71 -5.00 -2.99 -8.96
C LEU A 71 -5.77 -2.87 -10.27
N MET A 72 -6.88 -3.58 -10.40
CA MET A 72 -7.65 -3.61 -11.65
C MET A 72 -9.04 -3.03 -11.42
N GLU A 73 -9.49 -2.23 -12.36
CA GLU A 73 -10.84 -1.69 -12.35
C GLU A 73 -11.37 -1.75 -13.78
N ASP A 74 -12.49 -2.43 -13.97
CA ASP A 74 -13.10 -2.60 -15.28
C ASP A 74 -12.12 -3.15 -16.32
N GLY A 75 -11.29 -4.11 -15.90
CA GLY A 75 -10.34 -4.77 -16.79
C GLY A 75 -9.09 -3.96 -17.10
N LYS A 76 -8.90 -2.83 -16.42
CA LYS A 76 -7.74 -1.97 -16.65
C LYS A 76 -7.02 -1.71 -15.33
N TYR A 77 -5.71 -1.51 -15.41
CA TYR A 77 -4.94 -1.12 -14.24
C TYR A 77 -5.35 0.27 -13.78
N VAL A 78 -5.48 0.43 -12.45
CA VAL A 78 -5.71 1.76 -11.89
C VAL A 78 -4.45 2.60 -12.10
N GLY A 79 -4.65 3.92 -12.26
CA GLY A 79 -3.53 4.80 -12.56
C GLY A 79 -2.64 5.10 -11.37
N ASP A 80 -3.19 5.04 -10.16
CA ASP A 80 -2.44 5.36 -8.96
C ASP A 80 -3.22 4.85 -7.75
N LEU A 81 -2.53 4.75 -6.62
CA LEU A 81 -3.13 4.30 -5.37
C LEU A 81 -2.47 5.07 -4.22
N SER A 82 -3.29 5.50 -3.28
CA SER A 82 -2.77 6.09 -2.06
C SER A 82 -2.53 5.00 -1.01
N ILE A 83 -1.72 5.32 -0.03
CA ILE A 83 -1.48 4.44 1.12
C ILE A 83 -2.81 4.11 1.80
N GLN A 84 -3.71 5.11 1.89
CA GLN A 84 -5.02 4.89 2.52
C GLN A 84 -5.85 3.87 1.75
N GLN A 85 -5.86 3.96 0.42
CA GLN A 85 -6.62 3.00 -0.40
C GLN A 85 -6.11 1.58 -0.20
N ILE A 86 -4.80 1.42 -0.15
CA ILE A 86 -4.19 0.11 0.10
C ILE A 86 -4.57 -0.39 1.50
N SER A 87 -4.55 0.49 2.48
CA SER A 87 -4.85 0.12 3.87
C SER A 87 -6.30 -0.30 4.04
N ILE A 88 -7.21 0.38 3.36
CA ILE A 88 -8.64 0.03 3.40
C ILE A 88 -8.84 -1.35 2.76
N PHE A 89 -8.20 -1.60 1.64
CA PHE A 89 -8.25 -2.90 0.97
C PHE A 89 -7.74 -4.01 1.91
N LEU A 90 -6.60 -3.76 2.55
CA LEU A 90 -6.01 -4.73 3.47
C LEU A 90 -6.93 -5.04 4.63
N GLU A 91 -7.54 -4.01 5.21
CA GLU A 91 -8.45 -4.23 6.32
C GLU A 91 -9.59 -5.15 5.90
N SER A 92 -10.15 -4.91 4.73
CA SER A 92 -11.21 -5.74 4.20
C SER A 92 -10.78 -7.20 4.03
N LYS A 93 -9.60 -7.42 3.48
CA LYS A 93 -9.10 -8.77 3.24
C LYS A 93 -8.73 -9.50 4.53
N LEU A 94 -8.12 -8.77 5.47
CA LEU A 94 -7.72 -9.38 6.74
C LEU A 94 -8.91 -9.70 7.62
N LYS A 95 -9.99 -9.00 7.43
CA LYS A 95 -11.23 -9.19 8.19
C LYS A 95 -11.98 -10.44 7.76
N ASN A 96 -11.88 -10.79 6.48
CA ASN A 96 -12.63 -11.89 5.88
C ASN A 96 -11.84 -13.19 5.91
N GLN A 97 -11.57 -13.66 7.10
CA GLN A 97 -10.91 -14.96 7.23
C GLN A 97 -11.88 -16.06 7.50
#